data_2a6db93ad65f8c303efbe27b463563f3
#
_entry.id   2a6db93ad65f8c303efbe27b463563f3
#
_cell.length_a   1.000
_cell.length_b   1.000
_cell.length_c   1.000
_cell.angle_alpha   90.00
_cell.angle_beta   90.00
_cell.angle_gamma   90.00
#
_symmetry.space_group_name_H-M   'P 1'
#
loop_
_entity.id
_entity.type
_entity.pdbx_description
1 polymer ?
#
loop_
_entity_poly.entity_id
_entity_poly.type
_entity_poly.pdbx_seq_one_letter_code
_entity_poly.pdbx_strand_id
1 'polypeptide(L)'
;MFLKTIETQTVELMNKGKRLNEIIHTVKIPDELIKLPWLRPVYDDPEFLIRMIWRRYGGWWDGEYDRLLPAKRNEESKVWIELVGGIELVIDKALEMSSLGKDKIAAHLIETAFYADETNENVHKARKAIYGSFSIKQDSSMARNILNHASLASGQNKRDLAEKN
;
A
#
# COMPACT_ATOMS: atom_id res chain seq x y z
N MET A 1 -11.95 -14.06 19.50
CA MET A 1 -10.83 -13.40 20.21
C MET A 1 -9.97 -12.55 19.25
N PHE A 2 -9.43 -13.08 18.15
CA PHE A 2 -8.60 -12.34 17.16
C PHE A 2 -9.25 -11.04 16.64
N LEU A 3 -10.43 -11.13 16.01
CA LEU A 3 -11.14 -9.95 15.50
C LEU A 3 -11.49 -8.93 16.59
N LYS A 4 -11.90 -9.42 17.77
CA LYS A 4 -12.21 -8.55 18.90
C LYS A 4 -10.97 -7.78 19.38
N THR A 5 -9.80 -8.40 19.36
CA THR A 5 -8.53 -7.73 19.72
C THR A 5 -8.23 -6.57 18.78
N ILE A 6 -8.38 -6.77 17.46
CA ILE A 6 -8.19 -5.73 16.45
C ILE A 6 -9.24 -4.62 16.64
N GLU A 7 -10.51 -4.99 16.79
CA GLU A 7 -11.61 -4.02 16.97
C GLU A 7 -11.38 -3.16 18.21
N THR A 8 -11.13 -3.79 19.36
CA THR A 8 -10.93 -3.07 20.63
C THR A 8 -9.79 -2.07 20.52
N GLN A 9 -8.60 -2.50 20.08
CA GLN A 9 -7.45 -1.60 19.94
C GLN A 9 -7.72 -0.48 18.95
N THR A 10 -8.35 -0.78 17.81
CA THR A 10 -8.69 0.22 16.80
C THR A 10 -9.61 1.29 17.37
N VAL A 11 -10.71 0.90 18.02
CA VAL A 11 -11.68 1.84 18.60
C VAL A 11 -11.07 2.64 19.76
N GLU A 12 -10.26 2.03 20.62
CA GLU A 12 -9.55 2.74 21.67
C GLU A 12 -8.59 3.81 21.12
N LEU A 13 -7.87 3.51 20.05
CA LEU A 13 -6.99 4.49 19.40
C LEU A 13 -7.77 5.61 18.70
N MET A 14 -8.91 5.27 18.07
CA MET A 14 -9.84 6.27 17.52
C MET A 14 -10.35 7.22 18.62
N ASN A 15 -10.76 6.69 19.77
CA ASN A 15 -11.23 7.49 20.91
C ASN A 15 -10.11 8.37 21.50
N LYS A 16 -8.84 8.03 21.28
CA LYS A 16 -7.67 8.85 21.63
C LYS A 16 -7.31 9.88 20.54
N GLY A 17 -8.13 10.01 19.49
CA GLY A 17 -7.91 10.95 18.39
C GLY A 17 -6.78 10.54 17.43
N LYS A 18 -6.37 9.27 17.41
CA LYS A 18 -5.38 8.78 16.46
C LYS A 18 -5.97 8.68 15.05
N ARG A 19 -5.16 9.02 14.03
CA ARG A 19 -5.54 8.93 12.63
C ARG A 19 -5.37 7.50 12.09
N LEU A 20 -6.04 7.18 11.00
CA LEU A 20 -6.04 5.83 10.42
C LEU A 20 -4.63 5.29 10.19
N ASN A 21 -3.72 6.09 9.63
CA ASN A 21 -2.34 5.66 9.37
C ASN A 21 -1.62 5.28 10.66
N GLU A 22 -1.74 6.09 11.73
CA GLU A 22 -1.15 5.79 13.03
C GLU A 22 -1.72 4.50 13.61
N ILE A 23 -3.04 4.29 13.49
CA ILE A 23 -3.74 3.11 14.03
C ILE A 23 -3.24 1.83 13.33
N ILE A 24 -3.15 1.86 11.99
CA ILE A 24 -2.65 0.72 11.20
C ILE A 24 -1.26 0.27 11.68
N HIS A 25 -0.39 1.22 12.03
CA HIS A 25 0.97 0.91 12.48
C HIS A 25 1.10 0.69 13.99
N THR A 26 0.03 0.94 14.76
CA THR A 26 0.04 0.79 16.24
C THR A 26 -0.63 -0.50 16.71
N VAL A 27 -1.73 -0.90 16.05
CA VAL A 27 -2.46 -2.13 16.40
C VAL A 27 -1.57 -3.34 16.26
N LYS A 28 -1.50 -4.15 17.31
CA LYS A 28 -0.69 -5.38 17.34
C LYS A 28 -1.56 -6.57 17.68
N ILE A 29 -1.38 -7.62 16.91
CA ILE A 29 -2.00 -8.90 17.19
C ILE A 29 -1.01 -9.69 18.04
N PRO A 30 -1.43 -10.24 19.20
CA PRO A 30 -0.57 -11.10 20.03
C PRO A 30 -0.05 -12.30 19.22
N ASP A 31 1.24 -12.59 19.37
CA ASP A 31 1.91 -13.68 18.66
C ASP A 31 1.26 -15.04 18.91
N GLU A 32 0.71 -15.24 20.11
CA GLU A 32 0.01 -16.48 20.48
C GLU A 32 -1.23 -16.70 19.60
N LEU A 33 -1.89 -15.62 19.13
CA LEU A 33 -3.04 -15.72 18.25
C LEU A 33 -2.63 -15.98 16.79
N ILE A 34 -1.55 -15.35 16.33
CA ILE A 34 -1.06 -15.52 14.94
C ILE A 34 -0.50 -16.94 14.73
N LYS A 35 0.09 -17.54 15.76
CA LYS A 35 0.65 -18.90 15.70
C LYS A 35 -0.40 -19.99 15.59
N LEU A 36 -1.66 -19.71 15.91
CA LEU A 36 -2.75 -20.67 15.76
C LEU A 36 -3.09 -20.85 14.27
N PRO A 37 -3.02 -22.06 13.69
CA PRO A 37 -3.18 -22.29 12.26
C PRO A 37 -4.49 -21.74 11.67
N TRP A 38 -5.56 -21.79 12.46
CA TRP A 38 -6.90 -21.32 12.06
C TRP A 38 -7.13 -19.82 12.23
N LEU A 39 -6.18 -19.08 12.83
CA LEU A 39 -6.22 -17.63 12.99
C LEU A 39 -5.18 -16.90 12.11
N ARG A 40 -4.39 -17.65 11.34
CA ARG A 40 -3.44 -17.02 10.39
C ARG A 40 -4.20 -16.19 9.35
N PRO A 41 -3.75 -14.98 9.05
CA PRO A 41 -4.41 -14.08 8.10
C PRO A 41 -4.12 -14.49 6.64
N VAL A 42 -4.58 -15.69 6.24
CA VAL A 42 -4.31 -16.26 4.91
C VAL A 42 -5.19 -15.67 3.80
N TYR A 43 -6.31 -15.06 4.14
CA TYR A 43 -7.21 -14.39 3.19
C TYR A 43 -7.10 -12.87 3.29
N ASP A 44 -7.60 -12.28 4.39
CA ASP A 44 -7.48 -10.84 4.65
C ASP A 44 -6.19 -10.50 5.40
N ASP A 45 -5.68 -9.29 5.15
CA ASP A 45 -4.62 -8.71 5.97
C ASP A 45 -5.25 -7.98 7.18
N PRO A 46 -4.64 -8.03 8.37
CA PRO A 46 -5.12 -7.27 9.53
C PRO A 46 -5.28 -5.77 9.29
N GLU A 47 -4.45 -5.18 8.45
CA GLU A 47 -4.58 -3.77 8.08
C GLU A 47 -5.90 -3.48 7.34
N PHE A 48 -6.43 -4.45 6.57
CA PHE A 48 -7.72 -4.30 5.89
C PHE A 48 -8.87 -4.30 6.90
N LEU A 49 -8.79 -5.15 7.93
CA LEU A 49 -9.76 -5.17 9.03
C LEU A 49 -9.78 -3.85 9.80
N ILE A 50 -8.60 -3.28 10.10
CA ILE A 50 -8.49 -1.97 10.75
C ILE A 50 -9.17 -0.89 9.91
N ARG A 51 -8.96 -0.88 8.58
CA ARG A 51 -9.60 0.07 7.65
C ARG A 51 -11.13 -0.09 7.63
N MET A 52 -11.64 -1.32 7.69
CA MET A 52 -13.08 -1.59 7.76
C MET A 52 -13.69 -1.10 9.08
N ILE A 53 -13.01 -1.32 10.21
CA ILE A 53 -13.43 -0.84 11.53
C ILE A 53 -13.43 0.69 11.56
N TRP A 54 -12.36 1.33 11.08
CA TRP A 54 -12.30 2.78 10.94
C TRP A 54 -13.50 3.31 10.16
N ARG A 55 -13.76 2.74 8.97
CA ARG A 55 -14.87 3.16 8.11
C ARG A 55 -16.22 3.00 8.78
N ARG A 56 -16.41 1.97 9.60
CA ARG A 56 -17.65 1.70 10.32
C ARG A 56 -17.93 2.76 11.40
N TYR A 57 -16.93 3.17 12.15
CA TYR A 57 -17.07 4.04 13.31
C TYR A 57 -16.67 5.51 13.04
N GLY A 58 -15.69 5.73 12.18
CA GLY A 58 -15.12 7.05 11.88
C GLY A 58 -15.54 7.63 10.52
N GLY A 59 -16.17 6.83 9.67
CA GLY A 59 -16.63 7.25 8.36
C GLY A 59 -15.54 7.10 7.27
N TRP A 60 -15.66 7.92 6.22
CA TRP A 60 -14.85 7.78 5.01
C TRP A 60 -13.49 8.49 5.07
N TRP A 61 -13.38 9.55 5.88
CA TRP A 61 -12.16 10.35 5.99
C TRP A 61 -11.16 9.70 6.94
N ASP A 62 -9.91 9.56 6.50
CA ASP A 62 -8.82 8.90 7.23
C ASP A 62 -8.13 9.78 8.28
N GLY A 63 -8.54 11.06 8.38
CA GLY A 63 -7.98 12.05 9.30
C GLY A 63 -6.85 12.88 8.70
N GLU A 64 -6.38 12.59 7.48
CA GLU A 64 -5.30 13.33 6.82
C GLU A 64 -5.86 14.51 6.02
N TYR A 65 -5.38 15.73 6.31
CA TYR A 65 -5.94 16.97 5.73
C TYR A 65 -5.69 17.10 4.23
N ASP A 66 -4.53 16.66 3.74
CA ASP A 66 -4.16 16.65 2.34
C ASP A 66 -5.04 15.71 1.50
N ARG A 67 -5.64 14.70 2.13
CA ARG A 67 -6.55 13.75 1.48
C ARG A 67 -8.02 14.13 1.54
N LEU A 68 -8.36 15.23 2.22
CA LEU A 68 -9.74 15.73 2.25
C LEU A 68 -10.20 16.21 0.87
N LEU A 69 -9.35 16.98 0.20
CA LEU A 69 -9.55 17.48 -1.18
C LEU A 69 -8.27 17.20 -1.98
N PRO A 70 -8.06 15.95 -2.42
CA PRO A 70 -6.78 15.55 -3.01
C PRO A 70 -6.55 16.20 -4.37
N ALA A 71 -5.31 16.57 -4.64
CA ALA A 71 -4.88 16.92 -6.00
C ALA A 71 -4.99 15.70 -6.93
N LYS A 72 -4.98 15.93 -8.24
CA LYS A 72 -4.85 14.83 -9.20
C LYS A 72 -3.47 14.19 -9.03
N ARG A 73 -3.44 12.86 -8.91
CA ARG A 73 -2.18 12.13 -8.65
C ARG A 73 -1.11 12.37 -9.69
N ASN A 74 -1.47 12.49 -10.97
CA ASN A 74 -0.51 12.78 -12.04
C ASN A 74 0.08 14.20 -11.93
N GLU A 75 -0.71 15.19 -11.52
CA GLU A 75 -0.22 16.57 -11.32
C GLU A 75 0.73 16.63 -10.12
N GLU A 76 0.31 16.07 -8.98
CA GLU A 76 1.13 15.97 -7.77
C GLU A 76 2.45 15.23 -8.04
N SER A 77 2.38 14.07 -8.70
CA SER A 77 3.54 13.25 -8.99
C SER A 77 4.56 13.96 -9.88
N LYS A 78 4.12 14.73 -10.88
CA LYS A 78 5.01 15.54 -11.73
C LYS A 78 5.79 16.58 -10.92
N VAL A 79 5.14 17.24 -9.96
CA VAL A 79 5.81 18.21 -9.08
C VAL A 79 6.86 17.51 -8.21
N TRP A 80 6.55 16.32 -7.66
CA TRP A 80 7.53 15.54 -6.90
C TRP A 80 8.74 15.13 -7.75
N ILE A 81 8.51 14.67 -8.99
CA ILE A 81 9.59 14.29 -9.91
C ILE A 81 10.49 15.50 -10.23
N GLU A 82 9.90 16.67 -10.47
CA GLU A 82 10.65 17.91 -10.71
C GLU A 82 11.52 18.29 -9.49
N LEU A 83 10.94 18.27 -8.29
CA LEU A 83 11.63 18.59 -7.04
C LEU A 83 12.84 17.71 -6.76
N VAL A 84 12.77 16.42 -7.09
CA VAL A 84 13.89 15.48 -6.86
C VAL A 84 14.91 15.46 -7.99
N GLY A 85 14.64 16.15 -9.10
CA GLY A 85 15.57 16.28 -10.22
C GLY A 85 15.45 15.22 -11.31
N GLY A 86 14.34 14.45 -11.35
CA GLY A 86 14.05 13.53 -12.43
C GLY A 86 13.50 12.17 -12.01
N ILE A 87 12.84 11.52 -12.96
CA ILE A 87 12.11 10.28 -12.73
C ILE A 87 13.05 9.09 -12.42
N GLU A 88 14.22 9.05 -13.04
CA GLU A 88 15.20 7.97 -12.87
C GLU A 88 15.72 7.92 -11.41
N LEU A 89 15.90 9.06 -10.76
CA LEU A 89 16.30 9.12 -9.35
C LEU A 89 15.26 8.48 -8.43
N VAL A 90 13.98 8.63 -8.76
CA VAL A 90 12.88 8.02 -8.00
C VAL A 90 12.83 6.52 -8.25
N ILE A 91 13.04 6.08 -9.50
CA ILE A 91 13.11 4.65 -9.87
C ILE A 91 14.24 3.96 -9.11
N ASP A 92 15.45 4.53 -9.17
CA ASP A 92 16.63 3.97 -8.50
C ASP A 92 16.40 3.87 -6.97
N LYS A 93 15.83 4.93 -6.37
CA LYS A 93 15.52 4.93 -4.95
C LYS A 93 14.43 3.92 -4.59
N ALA A 94 13.44 3.73 -5.43
CA ALA A 94 12.40 2.71 -5.20
C ALA A 94 12.99 1.29 -5.24
N LEU A 95 13.87 1.00 -6.20
CA LEU A 95 14.56 -0.28 -6.30
C LEU A 95 15.49 -0.52 -5.10
N GLU A 96 16.22 0.50 -4.66
CA GLU A 96 17.02 0.45 -3.44
C GLU A 96 16.16 0.11 -2.22
N MET A 97 15.04 0.80 -2.03
CA MET A 97 14.13 0.52 -0.90
C MET A 97 13.58 -0.90 -0.93
N SER A 98 13.22 -1.41 -2.12
CA SER A 98 12.78 -2.80 -2.28
C SER A 98 13.88 -3.80 -1.92
N SER A 99 15.12 -3.56 -2.34
CA SER A 99 16.26 -4.42 -2.00
C SER A 99 16.57 -4.47 -0.50
N LEU A 100 16.28 -3.37 0.21
CA LEU A 100 16.38 -3.25 1.68
C LEU A 100 15.15 -3.83 2.42
N GLY A 101 14.20 -4.45 1.71
CA GLY A 101 12.97 -5.00 2.30
C GLY A 101 11.95 -3.94 2.74
N LYS A 102 12.14 -2.68 2.37
CA LYS A 102 11.21 -1.57 2.65
C LYS A 102 10.14 -1.47 1.58
N ASP A 103 9.44 -2.58 1.32
CA ASP A 103 8.54 -2.76 0.19
C ASP A 103 7.41 -1.72 0.13
N LYS A 104 6.82 -1.34 1.28
CA LYS A 104 5.77 -0.30 1.32
C LYS A 104 6.30 1.06 0.85
N ILE A 105 7.52 1.44 1.24
CA ILE A 105 8.16 2.68 0.78
C ILE A 105 8.47 2.59 -0.71
N ALA A 106 9.03 1.47 -1.16
CA ALA A 106 9.31 1.22 -2.57
C ALA A 106 8.05 1.36 -3.44
N ALA A 107 6.91 0.80 -2.96
CA ALA A 107 5.63 0.92 -3.64
C ALA A 107 5.15 2.37 -3.77
N HIS A 108 5.26 3.19 -2.72
CA HIS A 108 4.92 4.61 -2.79
C HIS A 108 5.79 5.38 -3.79
N LEU A 109 7.09 5.15 -3.77
CA LEU A 109 8.02 5.82 -4.69
C LEU A 109 7.75 5.44 -6.14
N ILE A 110 7.60 4.15 -6.43
CA ILE A 110 7.37 3.71 -7.81
C ILE A 110 6.00 4.13 -8.34
N GLU A 111 4.96 4.21 -7.50
CA GLU A 111 3.67 4.78 -7.90
C GLU A 111 3.76 6.28 -8.18
N THR A 112 4.61 7.03 -7.47
CA THR A 112 4.88 8.43 -7.79
C THR A 112 5.50 8.56 -9.18
N ALA A 113 6.51 7.75 -9.50
CA ALA A 113 7.08 7.72 -10.84
C ALA A 113 6.06 7.30 -11.91
N PHE A 114 5.24 6.29 -11.62
CA PHE A 114 4.21 5.77 -12.52
C PHE A 114 3.15 6.82 -12.86
N TYR A 115 2.60 7.52 -11.87
CA TYR A 115 1.62 8.57 -12.13
C TYR A 115 2.21 9.84 -12.78
N ALA A 116 3.51 10.07 -12.68
CA ALA A 116 4.18 11.16 -13.40
C ALA A 116 4.28 10.85 -14.90
N ASP A 117 4.57 9.60 -15.28
CA ASP A 117 4.66 9.15 -16.66
C ASP A 117 4.25 7.67 -16.77
N GLU A 118 2.97 7.44 -17.06
CA GLU A 118 2.37 6.10 -17.22
C GLU A 118 2.85 5.35 -18.48
N THR A 119 3.60 6.01 -19.36
CA THR A 119 4.11 5.40 -20.60
C THR A 119 5.58 5.01 -20.52
N ASN A 120 6.26 5.35 -19.46
CA ASN A 120 7.69 5.14 -19.29
C ASN A 120 8.02 3.65 -19.05
N GLU A 121 8.74 3.05 -19.96
CA GLU A 121 9.11 1.63 -19.91
C GLU A 121 9.99 1.28 -18.69
N ASN A 122 10.91 2.18 -18.27
CA ASN A 122 11.74 1.97 -17.11
C ASN A 122 10.91 1.92 -15.83
N VAL A 123 9.89 2.80 -15.73
CA VAL A 123 8.92 2.79 -14.64
C VAL A 123 8.17 1.47 -14.60
N HIS A 124 7.64 1.01 -15.73
CA HIS A 124 6.93 -0.27 -15.80
C HIS A 124 7.82 -1.45 -15.42
N LYS A 125 9.07 -1.47 -15.88
CA LYS A 125 10.05 -2.50 -15.53
C LYS A 125 10.33 -2.54 -14.03
N ALA A 126 10.58 -1.39 -13.41
CA ALA A 126 10.81 -1.29 -11.97
C ALA A 126 9.56 -1.63 -11.17
N ARG A 127 8.38 -1.13 -11.57
CA ARG A 127 7.09 -1.38 -10.94
C ARG A 127 6.75 -2.87 -10.94
N LYS A 128 6.97 -3.56 -12.06
CA LYS A 128 6.84 -5.01 -12.16
C LYS A 128 7.73 -5.73 -11.15
N ALA A 129 9.00 -5.37 -11.06
CA ALA A 129 9.96 -6.02 -10.15
C ALA A 129 9.59 -5.79 -8.68
N ILE A 130 9.28 -4.54 -8.31
CA ILE A 130 8.94 -4.15 -6.93
C ILE A 130 7.67 -4.86 -6.46
N TYR A 131 6.58 -4.78 -7.23
CA TYR A 131 5.31 -5.42 -6.85
C TYR A 131 5.37 -6.94 -6.91
N GLY A 132 6.13 -7.51 -7.84
CA GLY A 132 6.39 -8.95 -7.89
C GLY A 132 7.09 -9.44 -6.62
N SER A 133 8.17 -8.76 -6.21
CA SER A 133 8.88 -9.06 -4.96
C SER A 133 8.01 -8.83 -3.73
N PHE A 134 7.22 -7.75 -3.70
CA PHE A 134 6.36 -7.44 -2.56
C PHE A 134 5.23 -8.46 -2.41
N SER A 135 4.63 -8.90 -3.52
CA SER A 135 3.48 -9.82 -3.51
C SER A 135 3.83 -11.17 -2.89
N ILE A 136 4.97 -11.76 -3.23
CA ILE A 136 5.36 -13.10 -2.74
C ILE A 136 5.67 -13.15 -1.25
N LYS A 137 5.90 -11.99 -0.62
CA LYS A 137 6.14 -11.86 0.82
C LYS A 137 4.85 -11.79 1.63
N GLN A 138 3.67 -11.72 0.98
CA GLN A 138 2.41 -11.57 1.69
C GLN A 138 1.81 -12.92 2.08
N ASP A 139 1.42 -13.08 3.35
CA ASP A 139 0.64 -14.23 3.81
C ASP A 139 -0.81 -14.14 3.30
N SER A 140 -1.41 -12.96 3.33
CA SER A 140 -2.76 -12.70 2.82
C SER A 140 -2.85 -12.95 1.31
N SER A 141 -3.73 -13.85 0.89
CA SER A 141 -3.97 -14.11 -0.53
C SER A 141 -4.59 -12.91 -1.25
N MET A 142 -5.42 -12.12 -0.57
CA MET A 142 -5.98 -10.89 -1.13
C MET A 142 -4.87 -9.86 -1.40
N ALA A 143 -4.01 -9.58 -0.41
CA ALA A 143 -2.88 -8.66 -0.60
C ALA A 143 -1.96 -9.14 -1.72
N ARG A 144 -1.59 -10.44 -1.70
CA ARG A 144 -0.73 -11.05 -2.71
C ARG A 144 -1.30 -10.89 -4.11
N ASN A 145 -2.57 -11.19 -4.31
CA ASN A 145 -3.19 -11.13 -5.63
C ASN A 145 -3.31 -9.69 -6.16
N ILE A 146 -3.67 -8.73 -5.31
CA ILE A 146 -3.75 -7.32 -5.69
C ILE A 146 -2.37 -6.77 -6.08
N LEU A 147 -1.33 -7.05 -5.28
CA LEU A 147 0.03 -6.61 -5.59
C LEU A 147 0.57 -7.30 -6.85
N ASN A 148 0.32 -8.60 -7.01
CA ASN A 148 0.72 -9.35 -8.20
C ASN A 148 0.01 -8.83 -9.46
N HIS A 149 -1.24 -8.40 -9.38
CA HIS A 149 -1.96 -7.78 -10.48
C HIS A 149 -1.22 -6.53 -11.00
N ALA A 150 -0.74 -5.66 -10.10
CA ALA A 150 0.06 -4.48 -10.48
C ALA A 150 1.37 -4.87 -11.18
N SER A 151 2.03 -5.95 -10.73
CA SER A 151 3.22 -6.50 -11.38
C SER A 151 2.93 -7.01 -12.79
N LEU A 152 1.85 -7.79 -12.96
CA LEU A 152 1.45 -8.35 -14.25
C LEU A 152 1.01 -7.26 -15.25
N ALA A 153 0.26 -6.26 -14.80
CA ALA A 153 -0.14 -5.13 -15.63
C ALA A 153 1.06 -4.36 -16.17
N SER A 154 2.00 -4.03 -15.29
CA SER A 154 3.26 -3.38 -15.71
C SER A 154 4.13 -4.26 -16.60
N GLY A 155 4.03 -5.60 -16.47
CA GLY A 155 4.69 -6.54 -17.39
C GLY A 155 4.17 -6.46 -18.83
N GLN A 156 3.00 -5.85 -19.05
CA GLN A 156 2.37 -5.57 -20.34
C GLN A 156 2.39 -4.08 -20.71
N ASN A 157 3.13 -3.25 -19.98
CA ASN A 157 3.13 -1.80 -20.10
C ASN A 157 1.71 -1.19 -19.97
N LYS A 158 0.91 -1.74 -19.04
CA LYS A 158 -0.45 -1.28 -18.75
C LYS A 158 -0.56 -0.81 -17.30
N ARG A 159 -1.48 0.09 -17.06
CA ARG A 159 -1.87 0.47 -15.71
C ARG A 159 -2.65 -0.65 -15.02
N ASP A 160 -3.59 -1.26 -15.75
CA ASP A 160 -4.48 -2.30 -15.30
C ASP A 160 -4.66 -3.36 -16.41
N LEU A 161 -4.78 -4.64 -16.02
CA LEU A 161 -5.01 -5.73 -16.98
C LEU A 161 -6.38 -5.64 -17.67
N ALA A 162 -7.34 -4.92 -17.08
CA ALA A 162 -8.65 -4.68 -17.67
C ALA A 162 -8.66 -3.58 -18.76
N GLU A 163 -7.56 -2.82 -18.92
CA GLU A 163 -7.45 -1.84 -20.00
C GLU A 163 -7.50 -2.55 -21.36
N LYS A 164 -8.52 -2.18 -22.15
CA LYS A 164 -8.60 -2.59 -23.54
C LYS A 164 -7.54 -1.81 -24.35
N ASN A 165 -6.89 -2.51 -25.25
CA ASN A 165 -5.96 -1.91 -26.22
C ASN A 165 -6.69 -0.94 -27.14
#